data_e95bc9ca535e2b96711d9888c4811be4
#
_entry.id   e95bc9ca535e2b96711d9888c4811be4
#
_cell.length_a   1.000
_cell.length_b   1.000
_cell.length_c   1.000
_cell.angle_alpha   90.00
_cell.angle_beta   90.00
_cell.angle_gamma   90.00
#
_symmetry.space_group_name_H-M   'P 1'
#
loop_
_entity.id
_entity.type
_entity.pdbx_description
1 polymer ?
#
loop_
_entity_poly.entity_id
_entity_poly.type
_entity_poly.pdbx_seq_one_letter_code
_entity_poly.pdbx_strand_id
1 'polypeptide(L)'
;MMKRFIRQLSLAVGVSAMLFIGCAAPGDGDTPAGKENAGYAWGRADVWNIGDAAAAEIWQLWTSHFDAENLDGLLALAHDSIYVELSPTEQIDGIAAFEQRIGNWFEAADVSMNAVWCVPIQYHEEDGTPNNGNWLIAGYDFTSIQGDTTTFMDRHANVRIEDGKIRYAKIYTHEQRSGVNRSVTLSVDMNGYDGEYSSVNVYGFFNGWCASCNEMTDEDGDGVYTATVRATEGEMEYKFTLDGGADLQEMFEAGTACTKTTGVYTNRLAQVESDTEFPAVCFNACGACE
;
A
#
# COMPACT_ATOMS: atom_id res chain seq x y z
N MET A 1 -3.17 -10.83 26.93
CA MET A 1 -4.21 -11.87 26.80
C MET A 1 -5.57 -11.35 26.31
N MET A 2 -5.74 -10.05 26.04
CA MET A 2 -7.04 -9.46 25.66
C MET A 2 -7.12 -8.98 24.20
N LYS A 3 -6.02 -8.94 23.47
CA LYS A 3 -5.97 -8.53 22.04
C LYS A 3 -6.41 -9.63 21.03
N ARG A 4 -6.47 -10.91 21.45
CA ARG A 4 -6.82 -12.04 20.54
C ARG A 4 -8.34 -12.25 20.30
N PHE A 5 -9.23 -11.53 20.95
CA PHE A 5 -10.67 -11.85 20.89
C PHE A 5 -11.50 -11.00 19.91
N ILE A 6 -10.95 -9.94 19.35
CA ILE A 6 -11.73 -9.00 18.50
C ILE A 6 -11.55 -9.27 16.99
N ARG A 7 -10.49 -9.96 16.57
CA ARG A 7 -10.23 -10.21 15.12
C ARG A 7 -10.87 -11.48 14.52
N GLN A 8 -11.60 -12.31 15.28
CA GLN A 8 -12.18 -13.56 14.76
C GLN A 8 -13.59 -13.44 14.13
N LEU A 9 -14.14 -12.25 13.93
CA LEU A 9 -15.51 -12.11 13.41
C LEU A 9 -15.61 -11.38 12.05
N SER A 10 -14.58 -11.41 11.24
CA SER A 10 -14.67 -10.83 9.88
C SER A 10 -14.05 -11.72 8.81
N LEU A 11 -14.44 -13.00 8.79
CA LEU A 11 -14.10 -13.88 7.68
C LEU A 11 -15.38 -14.42 7.05
N ALA A 12 -16.04 -13.59 6.25
CA ALA A 12 -16.98 -14.03 5.21
C ALA A 12 -17.23 -12.87 4.23
N VAL A 13 -16.27 -12.54 3.39
CA VAL A 13 -16.58 -11.82 2.14
C VAL A 13 -15.85 -12.50 1.01
N GLY A 14 -16.63 -12.88 0.01
CA GLY A 14 -16.25 -13.70 -1.09
C GLY A 14 -15.13 -13.07 -1.94
N VAL A 15 -14.25 -13.94 -2.39
CA VAL A 15 -13.29 -13.68 -3.47
C VAL A 15 -14.10 -13.40 -4.75
N SER A 16 -14.37 -12.14 -5.04
CA SER A 16 -14.74 -11.71 -6.39
C SER A 16 -13.45 -11.64 -7.20
N ALA A 17 -13.21 -12.68 -8.00
CA ALA A 17 -12.20 -12.66 -9.02
C ALA A 17 -12.56 -11.54 -10.02
N MET A 18 -11.93 -10.38 -9.90
CA MET A 18 -11.91 -9.40 -10.99
C MET A 18 -11.02 -9.94 -12.11
N LEU A 19 -11.68 -10.48 -13.12
CA LEU A 19 -11.07 -10.73 -14.42
C LEU A 19 -10.67 -9.37 -15.02
N PHE A 20 -9.41 -9.02 -14.93
CA PHE A 20 -8.83 -8.01 -15.80
C PHE A 20 -8.81 -8.56 -17.23
N ILE A 21 -9.84 -8.19 -18.01
CA ILE A 21 -9.80 -8.36 -19.45
C ILE A 21 -8.82 -7.33 -19.99
N GLY A 22 -7.55 -7.72 -20.09
CA GLY A 22 -6.58 -6.98 -20.86
C GLY A 22 -7.06 -6.88 -22.31
N CYS A 23 -7.23 -5.69 -22.85
CA CYS A 23 -7.39 -5.47 -24.29
C CYS A 23 -6.16 -5.99 -25.02
N ALA A 24 -6.19 -7.23 -25.47
CA ALA A 24 -5.28 -7.72 -26.48
C ALA A 24 -5.70 -7.11 -27.82
N ALA A 25 -4.90 -6.23 -28.38
CA ALA A 25 -5.01 -5.86 -29.77
C ALA A 25 -4.76 -7.12 -30.64
N PRO A 26 -5.54 -7.35 -31.73
CA PRO A 26 -5.26 -8.45 -32.63
C PRO A 26 -3.94 -8.18 -33.34
N GLY A 27 -2.90 -8.95 -32.97
CA GLY A 27 -1.63 -8.93 -33.66
C GLY A 27 -1.63 -9.95 -34.80
N ASP A 28 -1.43 -9.46 -35.98
CA ASP A 28 -1.11 -10.27 -37.16
C ASP A 28 0.27 -10.95 -36.99
N GLY A 29 0.29 -12.26 -37.20
CA GLY A 29 1.38 -13.02 -37.82
C GLY A 29 2.72 -13.12 -37.10
N ASP A 30 3.03 -14.32 -36.62
CA ASP A 30 4.33 -15.00 -36.45
C ASP A 30 5.62 -14.16 -36.74
N THR A 31 5.88 -13.20 -35.91
CA THR A 31 7.26 -12.80 -35.63
C THR A 31 7.56 -13.35 -34.24
N PRO A 32 8.66 -14.09 -34.00
CA PRO A 32 9.09 -14.38 -32.65
C PRO A 32 9.21 -13.03 -31.98
N ALA A 33 8.44 -12.79 -30.95
CA ALA A 33 8.52 -11.56 -30.15
C ALA A 33 9.99 -11.41 -29.76
N GLY A 34 10.67 -10.47 -30.38
CA GLY A 34 12.04 -10.13 -30.03
C GLY A 34 12.00 -9.79 -28.55
N LYS A 35 12.86 -10.45 -27.75
CA LYS A 35 12.96 -10.18 -26.33
C LYS A 35 13.18 -8.67 -26.19
N GLU A 36 12.17 -7.93 -25.74
CA GLU A 36 12.32 -6.51 -25.49
C GLU A 36 13.34 -6.35 -24.37
N ASN A 37 14.39 -5.58 -24.64
CA ASN A 37 15.42 -5.29 -23.68
C ASN A 37 14.85 -4.40 -22.57
N ALA A 38 14.75 -4.92 -21.35
CA ALA A 38 14.24 -4.20 -20.20
C ALA A 38 15.27 -3.26 -19.56
N GLY A 39 16.53 -3.28 -20.03
CA GLY A 39 17.57 -2.42 -19.48
C GLY A 39 18.98 -2.94 -19.76
N TYR A 40 19.96 -2.38 -19.06
CA TYR A 40 21.35 -2.82 -19.13
C TYR A 40 21.96 -2.99 -17.74
N ALA A 41 22.89 -3.91 -17.59
CA ALA A 41 23.71 -4.04 -16.40
C ALA A 41 25.17 -4.28 -16.80
N TRP A 42 26.12 -3.70 -16.08
CA TRP A 42 27.56 -3.87 -16.32
C TRP A 42 28.01 -3.55 -17.76
N GLY A 43 27.35 -2.56 -18.40
CA GLY A 43 27.64 -2.17 -19.79
C GLY A 43 27.07 -3.10 -20.88
N ARG A 44 26.24 -4.09 -20.52
CA ARG A 44 25.55 -5.02 -21.43
C ARG A 44 24.07 -4.64 -21.51
N ALA A 45 23.55 -4.53 -22.73
CA ALA A 45 22.20 -4.08 -23.02
C ALA A 45 21.18 -5.22 -23.23
N ASP A 46 21.61 -6.46 -23.31
CA ASP A 46 20.82 -7.61 -23.77
C ASP A 46 20.54 -8.67 -22.69
N VAL A 47 20.89 -8.39 -21.43
CA VAL A 47 20.86 -9.37 -20.36
C VAL A 47 19.58 -9.35 -19.53
N TRP A 48 18.80 -8.27 -19.58
CA TRP A 48 17.57 -8.11 -18.81
C TRP A 48 16.36 -8.09 -19.72
N ASN A 49 15.36 -8.89 -19.39
CA ASN A 49 14.06 -8.93 -20.07
C ASN A 49 12.93 -8.84 -19.04
N ILE A 50 11.70 -8.65 -19.50
CA ILE A 50 10.54 -8.81 -18.66
C ILE A 50 10.50 -10.25 -18.15
N GLY A 51 10.34 -10.40 -16.85
CA GLY A 51 10.32 -11.70 -16.16
C GLY A 51 8.95 -12.37 -16.21
N ASP A 52 8.86 -13.50 -15.51
CA ASP A 52 7.62 -14.27 -15.40
C ASP A 52 6.62 -13.53 -14.48
N ALA A 53 5.37 -13.41 -14.93
CA ALA A 53 4.27 -12.85 -14.16
C ALA A 53 4.02 -13.59 -12.83
N ALA A 54 4.36 -14.89 -12.73
CA ALA A 54 4.28 -15.65 -11.49
C ALA A 54 5.11 -15.03 -10.34
N ALA A 55 6.18 -14.30 -10.67
CA ALA A 55 6.93 -13.55 -9.66
C ALA A 55 6.10 -12.43 -9.00
N ALA A 56 5.25 -11.76 -9.77
CA ALA A 56 4.35 -10.75 -9.23
C ALA A 56 3.25 -11.36 -8.34
N GLU A 57 2.75 -12.54 -8.69
CA GLU A 57 1.77 -13.27 -7.86
C GLU A 57 2.37 -13.66 -6.50
N ILE A 58 3.62 -14.14 -6.48
CA ILE A 58 4.34 -14.45 -5.23
C ILE A 58 4.50 -13.20 -4.37
N TRP A 59 4.82 -12.05 -4.98
CA TRP A 59 4.93 -10.80 -4.26
C TRP A 59 3.58 -10.33 -3.67
N GLN A 60 2.48 -10.45 -4.40
CA GLN A 60 1.15 -10.14 -3.92
C GLN A 60 0.74 -11.02 -2.74
N LEU A 61 1.02 -12.33 -2.81
CA LEU A 61 0.78 -13.24 -1.69
C LEU A 61 1.65 -12.88 -0.48
N TRP A 62 2.91 -12.54 -0.70
CA TRP A 62 3.83 -12.11 0.34
C TRP A 62 3.33 -10.87 1.08
N THR A 63 2.94 -9.82 0.34
CA THR A 63 2.40 -8.59 0.95
C THR A 63 1.09 -8.85 1.68
N SER A 64 0.21 -9.67 1.12
CA SER A 64 -1.05 -10.08 1.76
C SER A 64 -0.82 -10.85 3.07
N HIS A 65 0.19 -11.73 3.13
CA HIS A 65 0.53 -12.43 4.36
C HIS A 65 1.13 -11.50 5.41
N PHE A 66 1.93 -10.50 5.00
CA PHE A 66 2.40 -9.45 5.92
C PHE A 66 1.24 -8.64 6.49
N ASP A 67 0.32 -8.20 5.67
CA ASP A 67 -0.85 -7.43 6.08
C ASP A 67 -1.78 -8.21 7.02
N ALA A 68 -1.88 -9.52 6.81
CA ALA A 68 -2.63 -10.43 7.67
C ALA A 68 -1.84 -10.92 8.90
N GLU A 69 -0.58 -10.51 9.10
CA GLU A 69 0.35 -11.02 10.12
C GLU A 69 0.44 -12.57 10.13
N ASN A 70 0.34 -13.15 8.94
CA ASN A 70 0.35 -14.60 8.74
C ASN A 70 1.79 -15.11 8.55
N LEU A 71 2.46 -15.43 9.65
CA LEU A 71 3.84 -15.91 9.64
C LEU A 71 3.97 -17.25 8.88
N ASP A 72 3.04 -18.19 9.06
CA ASP A 72 3.08 -19.48 8.38
C ASP A 72 3.00 -19.31 6.84
N GLY A 73 2.17 -18.37 6.38
CA GLY A 73 2.08 -18.02 4.96
C GLY A 73 3.37 -17.42 4.40
N LEU A 74 4.04 -16.57 5.18
CA LEU A 74 5.34 -16.01 4.80
C LEU A 74 6.43 -17.09 4.75
N LEU A 75 6.47 -17.99 5.73
CA LEU A 75 7.42 -19.11 5.77
C LEU A 75 7.22 -20.07 4.59
N ALA A 76 5.98 -20.30 4.16
CA ALA A 76 5.69 -21.12 2.98
C ALA A 76 6.25 -20.51 1.68
N LEU A 77 6.29 -19.18 1.58
CA LEU A 77 6.84 -18.43 0.45
C LEU A 77 8.33 -18.11 0.59
N ALA A 78 8.93 -18.31 1.74
CA ALA A 78 10.35 -18.08 1.99
C ALA A 78 11.18 -19.31 1.59
N HIS A 79 12.32 -19.10 0.94
CA HIS A 79 13.30 -20.15 0.69
C HIS A 79 14.06 -20.49 1.99
N ASP A 80 14.48 -21.74 2.18
CA ASP A 80 15.19 -22.19 3.38
C ASP A 80 16.46 -21.36 3.70
N SER A 81 17.13 -20.90 2.64
CA SER A 81 18.29 -20.01 2.73
C SER A 81 17.93 -18.56 2.40
N ILE A 82 16.73 -18.09 2.78
CA ILE A 82 16.33 -16.69 2.56
C ILE A 82 17.32 -15.73 3.19
N TYR A 83 17.65 -14.65 2.45
CA TYR A 83 18.49 -13.57 2.94
C TYR A 83 17.83 -12.23 2.69
N VAL A 84 17.62 -11.43 3.74
CA VAL A 84 16.97 -10.12 3.64
C VAL A 84 17.89 -9.04 4.19
N GLU A 85 18.21 -8.05 3.37
CA GLU A 85 18.88 -6.82 3.79
C GLU A 85 17.81 -5.74 4.09
N LEU A 86 17.54 -5.49 5.36
CA LEU A 86 16.61 -4.44 5.79
C LEU A 86 17.30 -3.06 5.82
N SER A 87 18.60 -3.04 6.11
CA SER A 87 19.47 -1.87 6.07
C SER A 87 20.94 -2.33 5.97
N PRO A 88 21.90 -1.43 5.76
CA PRO A 88 23.32 -1.79 5.74
C PRO A 88 23.81 -2.49 7.03
N THR A 89 23.13 -2.30 8.15
CA THR A 89 23.48 -2.83 9.47
C THR A 89 22.51 -3.88 9.98
N GLU A 90 21.40 -4.13 9.31
CA GLU A 90 20.37 -5.08 9.73
C GLU A 90 20.06 -6.07 8.60
N GLN A 91 20.39 -7.33 8.84
CA GLN A 91 20.25 -8.42 7.89
C GLN A 91 19.62 -9.63 8.57
N ILE A 92 18.87 -10.41 7.80
CA ILE A 92 18.26 -11.67 8.21
C ILE A 92 18.87 -12.77 7.33
N ASP A 93 19.50 -13.77 7.92
CA ASP A 93 20.15 -14.86 7.20
C ASP A 93 19.56 -16.22 7.60
N GLY A 94 18.88 -16.85 6.66
CA GLY A 94 18.22 -18.14 6.80
C GLY A 94 16.81 -18.09 7.38
N ILE A 95 16.07 -19.19 7.12
CA ILE A 95 14.65 -19.30 7.46
C ILE A 95 14.37 -19.18 8.97
N ALA A 96 15.24 -19.74 9.83
CA ALA A 96 15.04 -19.67 11.27
C ALA A 96 15.22 -18.24 11.83
N ALA A 97 16.19 -17.48 11.29
CA ALA A 97 16.36 -16.08 11.65
C ALA A 97 15.20 -15.24 11.13
N PHE A 98 14.68 -15.56 9.94
CA PHE A 98 13.51 -14.91 9.37
C PHE A 98 12.28 -15.14 10.23
N GLU A 99 11.97 -16.39 10.58
CA GLU A 99 10.86 -16.77 11.46
C GLU A 99 10.90 -16.01 12.78
N GLN A 100 12.07 -16.04 13.45
CA GLN A 100 12.25 -15.33 14.71
C GLN A 100 12.06 -13.82 14.59
N ARG A 101 12.68 -13.20 13.56
CA ARG A 101 12.64 -11.75 13.40
C ARG A 101 11.24 -11.24 13.06
N ILE A 102 10.54 -11.91 12.15
CA ILE A 102 9.20 -11.52 11.73
C ILE A 102 8.19 -11.84 12.83
N GLY A 103 8.30 -13.01 13.50
CA GLY A 103 7.44 -13.37 14.63
C GLY A 103 7.53 -12.36 15.77
N ASN A 104 8.73 -11.97 16.17
CA ASN A 104 8.94 -10.94 17.18
C ASN A 104 8.35 -9.58 16.75
N TRP A 105 8.39 -9.29 15.46
CA TRP A 105 7.83 -8.04 14.94
C TRP A 105 6.31 -8.01 15.02
N PHE A 106 5.64 -9.09 14.60
CA PHE A 106 4.18 -9.24 14.72
C PHE A 106 3.69 -9.26 16.18
N GLU A 107 4.54 -9.71 17.13
CA GLU A 107 4.23 -9.62 18.55
C GLU A 107 4.35 -8.20 19.12
N ALA A 108 5.27 -7.41 18.59
CA ALA A 108 5.61 -6.09 19.11
C ALA A 108 4.79 -4.94 18.51
N ALA A 109 4.29 -5.11 17.29
CA ALA A 109 3.61 -4.06 16.54
C ALA A 109 2.50 -4.63 15.65
N ASP A 110 1.46 -3.85 15.39
CA ASP A 110 0.54 -4.11 14.29
C ASP A 110 1.21 -3.59 13.00
N VAL A 111 1.37 -4.45 12.00
CA VAL A 111 2.04 -4.08 10.74
C VAL A 111 1.10 -4.25 9.55
N SER A 112 1.27 -3.39 8.56
CA SER A 112 0.62 -3.54 7.27
C SER A 112 1.59 -3.27 6.12
N MET A 113 1.36 -3.92 5.00
CA MET A 113 2.19 -3.82 3.81
C MET A 113 1.29 -3.71 2.57
N ASN A 114 1.26 -2.54 1.96
CA ASN A 114 0.47 -2.27 0.77
C ASN A 114 1.36 -2.26 -0.47
N ALA A 115 1.16 -3.22 -1.38
CA ALA A 115 1.88 -3.26 -2.65
C ALA A 115 1.37 -2.15 -3.59
N VAL A 116 2.24 -1.24 -4.00
CA VAL A 116 1.90 -0.13 -4.89
C VAL A 116 2.15 -0.51 -6.35
N TRP A 117 3.30 -1.08 -6.65
CA TRP A 117 3.66 -1.55 -7.98
C TRP A 117 4.73 -2.65 -7.91
N CYS A 118 4.80 -3.49 -8.95
CA CYS A 118 5.92 -4.41 -9.11
C CYS A 118 6.21 -4.68 -10.59
N VAL A 119 7.47 -4.95 -10.90
CA VAL A 119 7.95 -5.29 -12.25
C VAL A 119 8.82 -6.53 -12.15
N PRO A 120 8.37 -7.68 -12.66
CA PRO A 120 9.21 -8.87 -12.77
C PRO A 120 10.25 -8.68 -13.87
N ILE A 121 11.49 -9.06 -13.60
CA ILE A 121 12.61 -9.01 -14.55
C ILE A 121 13.38 -10.33 -14.55
N GLN A 122 13.90 -10.70 -15.69
CA GLN A 122 14.68 -11.92 -15.89
C GLN A 122 16.07 -11.58 -16.41
N TYR A 123 17.09 -12.05 -15.70
CA TYR A 123 18.46 -12.00 -16.17
C TYR A 123 18.76 -13.21 -17.08
N HIS A 124 19.52 -12.97 -18.16
CA HIS A 124 20.00 -13.99 -19.06
C HIS A 124 21.53 -13.98 -19.14
N GLU A 125 22.11 -15.16 -19.23
CA GLU A 125 23.54 -15.33 -19.51
C GLU A 125 23.88 -14.91 -20.94
N GLU A 126 25.16 -14.82 -21.28
CA GLU A 126 25.62 -14.40 -22.62
C GLU A 126 25.09 -15.28 -23.76
N ASP A 127 24.86 -16.54 -23.49
CA ASP A 127 24.32 -17.50 -24.47
C ASP A 127 22.78 -17.43 -24.62
N GLY A 128 22.13 -16.50 -23.88
CA GLY A 128 20.69 -16.32 -23.83
C GLY A 128 19.96 -17.29 -22.90
N THR A 129 20.69 -18.10 -22.13
CA THR A 129 20.10 -18.99 -21.14
C THR A 129 19.57 -18.15 -19.96
N PRO A 130 18.30 -18.36 -19.53
CA PRO A 130 17.79 -17.70 -18.34
C PRO A 130 18.63 -18.09 -17.12
N ASN A 131 19.09 -17.10 -16.35
CA ASN A 131 19.71 -17.37 -15.06
C ASN A 131 18.67 -17.93 -14.09
N ASN A 132 19.10 -18.82 -13.19
CA ASN A 132 18.22 -19.37 -12.16
C ASN A 132 17.74 -18.27 -11.23
N GLY A 133 16.42 -18.06 -11.21
CA GLY A 133 15.73 -17.08 -10.39
C GLY A 133 15.20 -15.89 -11.18
N ASN A 134 13.93 -15.63 -10.97
CA ASN A 134 13.30 -14.41 -11.43
C ASN A 134 13.58 -13.30 -10.42
N TRP A 135 13.89 -12.12 -10.93
CA TRP A 135 13.99 -10.93 -10.12
C TRP A 135 12.68 -10.13 -10.19
N LEU A 136 12.39 -9.41 -9.13
CA LEU A 136 11.27 -8.50 -9.04
C LEU A 136 11.74 -7.21 -8.41
N ILE A 137 11.34 -6.08 -8.98
CA ILE A 137 11.49 -4.77 -8.38
C ILE A 137 10.09 -4.32 -7.97
N ALA A 138 9.91 -3.92 -6.72
CA ALA A 138 8.60 -3.56 -6.20
C ALA A 138 8.65 -2.31 -5.33
N GLY A 139 7.65 -1.44 -5.45
CA GLY A 139 7.38 -0.35 -4.52
C GLY A 139 6.21 -0.72 -3.61
N TYR A 140 6.32 -0.37 -2.33
CA TYR A 140 5.30 -0.65 -1.34
C TYR A 140 5.34 0.32 -0.17
N ASP A 141 4.17 0.57 0.39
CA ASP A 141 4.02 1.29 1.64
C ASP A 141 4.06 0.30 2.80
N PHE A 142 4.75 0.65 3.84
CA PHE A 142 4.83 -0.15 5.06
C PHE A 142 4.48 0.70 6.27
N THR A 143 3.52 0.22 7.06
CA THR A 143 3.09 0.86 8.30
C THR A 143 3.35 -0.06 9.47
N SER A 144 3.86 0.48 10.57
CA SER A 144 4.06 -0.22 11.83
C SER A 144 3.50 0.61 12.97
N ILE A 145 2.60 0.03 13.77
CA ILE A 145 1.99 0.67 14.93
C ILE A 145 2.46 -0.04 16.19
N GLN A 146 3.22 0.67 17.02
CA GLN A 146 3.72 0.19 18.29
C GLN A 146 3.24 1.10 19.43
N GLY A 147 2.30 0.60 20.24
CA GLY A 147 1.65 1.43 21.26
C GLY A 147 0.90 2.60 20.63
N ASP A 148 1.28 3.82 20.97
CA ASP A 148 0.68 5.05 20.43
C ASP A 148 1.48 5.66 19.27
N THR A 149 2.51 4.97 18.80
CA THR A 149 3.37 5.49 17.73
C THR A 149 3.11 4.72 16.44
N THR A 150 2.84 5.44 15.36
CA THR A 150 2.84 4.91 14.00
C THR A 150 4.11 5.32 13.28
N THR A 151 4.71 4.36 12.60
CA THR A 151 5.80 4.60 11.65
C THR A 151 5.31 4.21 10.27
N PHE A 152 5.37 5.15 9.35
CA PHE A 152 5.12 4.94 7.93
C PHE A 152 6.44 4.94 7.16
N MET A 153 6.58 4.04 6.21
CA MET A 153 7.76 3.94 5.36
C MET A 153 7.36 3.69 3.91
N ASP A 154 7.75 4.60 3.02
CA ASP A 154 7.76 4.35 1.57
C ASP A 154 9.02 3.55 1.23
N ARG A 155 8.83 2.38 0.68
CA ARG A 155 9.88 1.39 0.45
C ARG A 155 9.88 0.85 -0.96
N HIS A 156 11.06 0.40 -1.36
CA HIS A 156 11.26 -0.35 -2.57
C HIS A 156 12.12 -1.58 -2.27
N ALA A 157 11.80 -2.67 -2.93
CA ALA A 157 12.50 -3.94 -2.76
C ALA A 157 13.04 -4.45 -4.10
N ASN A 158 14.29 -4.95 -4.07
CA ASN A 158 14.79 -5.85 -5.09
C ASN A 158 14.68 -7.26 -4.55
N VAL A 159 13.88 -8.09 -5.19
CA VAL A 159 13.55 -9.44 -4.72
C VAL A 159 14.01 -10.48 -5.74
N ARG A 160 14.67 -11.53 -5.29
CA ARG A 160 14.99 -12.72 -6.09
C ARG A 160 14.09 -13.86 -5.69
N ILE A 161 13.43 -14.45 -6.69
CA ILE A 161 12.58 -15.61 -6.53
C ILE A 161 13.26 -16.80 -7.18
N GLU A 162 13.43 -17.89 -6.43
CA GLU A 162 14.05 -19.14 -6.85
C GLU A 162 13.12 -20.29 -6.42
N ASP A 163 12.83 -21.22 -7.33
CA ASP A 163 11.92 -22.33 -7.10
C ASP A 163 10.54 -21.93 -6.52
N GLY A 164 10.00 -20.79 -6.96
CA GLY A 164 8.73 -20.28 -6.50
C GLY A 164 8.74 -19.65 -5.09
N LYS A 165 9.93 -19.41 -4.53
CA LYS A 165 10.13 -18.87 -3.19
C LYS A 165 11.05 -17.66 -3.19
N ILE A 166 10.83 -16.73 -2.25
CA ILE A 166 11.70 -15.58 -2.04
C ILE A 166 13.02 -16.04 -1.41
N ARG A 167 14.08 -15.94 -2.20
CA ARG A 167 15.45 -16.33 -1.83
C ARG A 167 16.26 -15.16 -1.29
N TYR A 168 16.04 -13.96 -1.83
CA TYR A 168 16.74 -12.75 -1.46
C TYR A 168 15.81 -11.56 -1.55
N ALA A 169 15.94 -10.65 -0.62
CA ALA A 169 15.30 -9.33 -0.70
C ALA A 169 16.25 -8.25 -0.16
N LYS A 170 16.36 -7.15 -0.89
CA LYS A 170 17.04 -5.94 -0.41
C LYS A 170 16.05 -4.81 -0.38
N ILE A 171 15.91 -4.21 0.79
CA ILE A 171 14.93 -3.16 1.07
C ILE A 171 15.61 -1.80 1.05
N TYR A 172 14.99 -0.85 0.40
CA TYR A 172 15.38 0.54 0.39
C TYR A 172 14.22 1.37 0.95
N THR A 173 14.49 2.20 1.93
CA THR A 173 13.50 3.14 2.46
C THR A 173 13.75 4.51 1.86
N HIS A 174 12.76 5.04 1.13
CA HIS A 174 12.82 6.36 0.52
C HIS A 174 12.41 7.43 1.51
N GLU A 175 11.33 7.18 2.23
CA GLU A 175 10.80 8.07 3.24
C GLU A 175 10.41 7.27 4.48
N GLN A 176 10.68 7.85 5.65
CA GLN A 176 10.21 7.34 6.92
C GLN A 176 9.68 8.50 7.74
N ARG A 177 8.45 8.35 8.22
CA ARG A 177 7.81 9.28 9.15
C ARG A 177 7.35 8.51 10.37
N SER A 178 7.56 9.08 11.55
CA SER A 178 7.07 8.50 12.80
C SER A 178 6.43 9.60 13.64
N GLY A 179 5.32 9.30 14.27
CA GLY A 179 4.64 10.24 15.14
C GLY A 179 3.67 9.57 16.10
N VAL A 180 3.31 10.28 17.15
CA VAL A 180 2.29 9.83 18.09
C VAL A 180 0.92 9.90 17.42
N ASN A 181 0.15 8.83 17.55
CA ASN A 181 -1.22 8.79 17.03
C ASN A 181 -2.15 9.62 17.91
N ARG A 182 -2.97 10.39 17.25
CA ARG A 182 -4.06 11.18 17.83
C ARG A 182 -5.41 10.72 17.33
N SER A 183 -6.41 10.86 18.14
CA SER A 183 -7.81 10.68 17.76
C SER A 183 -8.27 11.95 17.04
N VAL A 184 -8.58 11.83 15.76
CA VAL A 184 -8.98 12.95 14.90
C VAL A 184 -10.37 12.72 14.36
N THR A 185 -11.31 13.58 14.70
CA THR A 185 -12.66 13.55 14.14
C THR A 185 -12.73 14.52 12.95
N LEU A 186 -13.14 13.97 11.81
CA LEU A 186 -13.32 14.68 10.54
C LEU A 186 -14.80 14.69 10.17
N SER A 187 -15.31 15.84 9.73
CA SER A 187 -16.70 15.99 9.35
C SER A 187 -16.81 16.68 7.98
N VAL A 188 -17.73 16.17 7.15
CA VAL A 188 -18.06 16.75 5.85
C VAL A 188 -19.56 16.99 5.73
N ASP A 189 -19.92 18.20 5.33
CA ASP A 189 -21.28 18.61 5.08
C ASP A 189 -21.63 18.37 3.61
N MET A 190 -22.62 17.51 3.37
CA MET A 190 -23.10 17.09 2.06
C MET A 190 -24.33 17.86 1.59
N ASN A 191 -24.87 18.80 2.39
CA ASN A 191 -26.09 19.54 2.04
C ASN A 191 -25.95 20.40 0.77
N GLY A 192 -24.72 20.78 0.42
CA GLY A 192 -24.41 21.51 -0.81
C GLY A 192 -24.10 20.62 -2.03
N TYR A 193 -24.22 19.31 -1.92
CA TYR A 193 -23.91 18.36 -3.01
C TYR A 193 -25.18 17.82 -3.67
N ASP A 194 -25.37 18.12 -4.95
CA ASP A 194 -26.58 17.74 -5.71
C ASP A 194 -26.49 16.36 -6.39
N GLY A 195 -25.35 15.66 -6.27
CA GLY A 195 -25.14 14.34 -6.89
C GLY A 195 -25.76 13.20 -6.07
N GLU A 196 -25.94 12.04 -6.72
CA GLU A 196 -26.36 10.82 -6.04
C GLU A 196 -25.14 10.12 -5.42
N TYR A 197 -25.28 9.60 -4.21
CA TYR A 197 -24.29 8.77 -3.51
C TYR A 197 -24.99 7.84 -2.51
N SER A 198 -24.33 6.75 -2.15
CA SER A 198 -24.85 5.77 -1.18
C SER A 198 -24.04 5.76 0.11
N SER A 199 -22.76 6.16 0.06
CA SER A 199 -21.90 6.27 1.22
C SER A 199 -20.89 7.42 1.08
N VAL A 200 -20.45 7.93 2.21
CA VAL A 200 -19.37 8.93 2.31
C VAL A 200 -18.20 8.30 3.04
N ASN A 201 -17.00 8.47 2.53
CA ASN A 201 -15.81 7.90 3.09
C ASN A 201 -14.71 8.96 3.23
N VAL A 202 -13.83 8.78 4.21
CA VAL A 202 -12.62 9.59 4.35
C VAL A 202 -11.38 8.72 4.22
N TYR A 203 -10.37 9.20 3.52
CA TYR A 203 -9.13 8.50 3.32
C TYR A 203 -7.93 9.45 3.24
N GLY A 204 -6.75 8.93 3.55
CA GLY A 204 -5.54 9.73 3.61
C GLY A 204 -4.36 8.89 4.07
N PHE A 205 -3.29 9.55 4.51
CA PHE A 205 -2.12 8.84 5.03
C PHE A 205 -2.44 7.87 6.18
N PHE A 206 -3.41 8.20 7.02
CA PHE A 206 -3.77 7.41 8.20
C PHE A 206 -4.34 6.02 7.87
N ASN A 207 -4.80 5.79 6.65
CA ASN A 207 -5.32 4.49 6.20
C ASN A 207 -4.68 4.00 4.89
N GLY A 208 -3.47 4.51 4.54
CA GLY A 208 -2.75 4.13 3.34
C GLY A 208 -3.49 4.48 2.04
N TRP A 209 -4.25 5.57 2.05
CA TRP A 209 -5.07 6.03 0.92
C TRP A 209 -6.13 5.02 0.46
N CYS A 210 -6.65 4.21 1.39
CA CYS A 210 -7.74 3.27 1.13
C CYS A 210 -9.09 4.00 1.09
N ALA A 211 -9.63 4.23 -0.09
CA ALA A 211 -10.83 5.03 -0.30
C ALA A 211 -12.11 4.45 0.33
N SER A 212 -12.17 3.14 0.57
CA SER A 212 -13.34 2.44 1.14
C SER A 212 -13.17 1.97 2.59
N CYS A 213 -12.00 2.28 3.23
CA CYS A 213 -11.69 1.72 4.55
C CYS A 213 -12.30 2.48 5.73
N ASN A 214 -12.68 3.74 5.56
CA ASN A 214 -13.27 4.56 6.61
C ASN A 214 -14.56 5.20 6.14
N GLU A 215 -15.65 4.44 6.25
CA GLU A 215 -17.01 4.96 6.02
C GLU A 215 -17.39 5.93 7.14
N MET A 216 -18.00 7.03 6.76
CA MET A 216 -18.48 8.08 7.65
C MET A 216 -19.98 7.88 7.93
N THR A 217 -20.43 8.35 9.09
CA THR A 217 -21.84 8.24 9.50
C THR A 217 -22.48 9.60 9.71
N ASP A 218 -23.76 9.69 9.37
CA ASP A 218 -24.65 10.80 9.67
C ASP A 218 -25.76 10.23 10.59
N GLU A 219 -25.52 10.27 11.91
CA GLU A 219 -26.38 9.58 12.88
C GLU A 219 -27.69 10.35 13.15
N ASP A 220 -27.67 11.66 13.02
CA ASP A 220 -28.83 12.53 13.29
C ASP A 220 -29.58 12.98 12.03
N GLY A 221 -29.03 12.65 10.86
CA GLY A 221 -29.67 12.89 9.56
C GLY A 221 -29.68 14.35 9.13
N ASP A 222 -28.69 15.13 9.59
CA ASP A 222 -28.57 16.55 9.28
C ASP A 222 -27.76 16.82 7.98
N GLY A 223 -27.23 15.78 7.37
CA GLY A 223 -26.41 15.83 6.15
C GLY A 223 -24.93 16.06 6.42
N VAL A 224 -24.50 16.04 7.68
CA VAL A 224 -23.09 16.13 8.07
C VAL A 224 -22.56 14.75 8.46
N TYR A 225 -21.70 14.22 7.64
CA TYR A 225 -21.07 12.91 7.86
C TYR A 225 -19.80 13.07 8.69
N THR A 226 -19.62 12.16 9.67
CA THR A 226 -18.52 12.24 10.63
C THR A 226 -17.82 10.89 10.75
N ALA A 227 -16.48 10.90 10.86
CA ALA A 227 -15.68 9.74 11.22
C ALA A 227 -14.52 10.13 12.13
N THR A 228 -14.19 9.26 13.09
CA THR A 228 -13.00 9.39 13.91
C THR A 228 -11.92 8.43 13.40
N VAL A 229 -10.76 8.98 13.08
CA VAL A 229 -9.60 8.25 12.58
C VAL A 229 -8.42 8.39 13.53
N ARG A 230 -7.43 7.52 13.41
CA ARG A 230 -6.14 7.67 14.10
C ARG A 230 -5.13 8.22 13.12
N ALA A 231 -4.66 9.43 13.36
CA ALA A 231 -3.65 10.09 12.53
C ALA A 231 -2.42 10.46 13.37
N THR A 232 -1.24 10.45 12.75
CA THR A 232 -0.01 10.89 13.40
C THR A 232 0.02 12.39 13.56
N GLU A 233 0.67 12.86 14.65
CA GLU A 233 0.98 14.29 14.80
C GLU A 233 1.73 14.83 13.59
N GLY A 234 1.44 16.09 13.26
CA GLY A 234 2.02 16.81 12.14
C GLY A 234 1.03 17.07 11.01
N GLU A 235 1.54 17.19 9.80
CA GLU A 235 0.71 17.40 8.62
C GLU A 235 -0.07 16.14 8.26
N MET A 236 -1.39 16.25 8.14
CA MET A 236 -2.28 15.19 7.72
C MET A 236 -2.92 15.58 6.38
N GLU A 237 -2.55 14.86 5.33
CA GLU A 237 -3.21 14.97 4.03
C GLU A 237 -4.36 13.95 3.95
N TYR A 238 -5.54 14.39 3.49
CA TYR A 238 -6.73 13.55 3.38
C TYR A 238 -7.68 14.06 2.30
N LYS A 239 -8.67 13.25 1.96
CA LYS A 239 -9.82 13.60 1.10
C LYS A 239 -11.08 12.91 1.56
N PHE A 240 -12.21 13.48 1.21
CA PHE A 240 -13.47 12.78 1.23
C PHE A 240 -13.75 12.16 -0.14
N THR A 241 -14.48 11.05 -0.14
CA THR A 241 -14.90 10.37 -1.37
C THR A 241 -16.27 9.74 -1.21
N LEU A 242 -16.94 9.50 -2.31
CA LEU A 242 -18.26 8.90 -2.35
C LEU A 242 -18.16 7.46 -2.82
N ASP A 243 -19.02 6.59 -2.26
CA ASP A 243 -19.15 5.17 -2.63
C ASP A 243 -17.83 4.36 -2.59
N GLY A 244 -16.86 4.82 -1.77
CA GLY A 244 -15.55 4.21 -1.68
C GLY A 244 -14.72 4.24 -2.97
N GLY A 245 -15.10 5.09 -3.92
CA GLY A 245 -14.48 5.17 -5.24
C GLY A 245 -13.45 6.30 -5.35
N ALA A 246 -12.25 6.01 -5.81
CA ALA A 246 -11.23 7.04 -6.05
C ALA A 246 -11.65 8.02 -7.17
N ASP A 247 -12.55 7.64 -8.06
CA ASP A 247 -13.07 8.48 -9.13
C ASP A 247 -14.14 9.48 -8.65
N LEU A 248 -14.70 9.26 -7.45
CA LEU A 248 -15.73 10.11 -6.83
C LEU A 248 -15.18 10.92 -5.66
N GLN A 249 -13.88 11.13 -5.63
CA GLN A 249 -13.19 11.92 -4.62
C GLN A 249 -13.35 13.42 -4.84
N GLU A 250 -13.09 14.20 -3.79
CA GLU A 250 -12.98 15.64 -3.89
C GLU A 250 -11.92 16.08 -4.90
N MET A 251 -12.23 17.14 -5.63
CA MET A 251 -11.35 17.73 -6.64
C MET A 251 -11.00 19.17 -6.26
N PHE A 252 -9.72 19.44 -6.07
CA PHE A 252 -9.20 20.76 -5.78
C PHE A 252 -8.18 21.20 -6.83
N GLU A 253 -8.19 22.50 -7.13
CA GLU A 253 -7.13 23.11 -7.92
C GLU A 253 -5.87 23.28 -7.07
N ALA A 254 -4.70 23.16 -7.71
CA ALA A 254 -3.43 23.39 -7.04
C ALA A 254 -3.37 24.82 -6.47
N GLY A 255 -2.95 24.94 -5.21
CA GLY A 255 -2.88 26.22 -4.50
C GLY A 255 -4.18 26.64 -3.80
N THR A 256 -5.21 25.80 -3.77
CA THR A 256 -6.40 26.02 -2.94
C THR A 256 -5.99 26.09 -1.46
N ALA A 257 -6.51 27.06 -0.70
CA ALA A 257 -6.00 27.47 0.61
C ALA A 257 -5.97 26.36 1.68
N CYS A 258 -6.92 25.40 1.62
CA CYS A 258 -7.01 24.29 2.60
C CYS A 258 -6.28 23.02 2.11
N THR A 259 -5.42 23.13 1.11
CA THR A 259 -4.86 21.97 0.45
C THR A 259 -3.33 22.02 0.37
N LYS A 260 -2.75 20.85 0.14
CA LYS A 260 -1.36 20.67 -0.26
C LYS A 260 -1.32 19.91 -1.58
N THR A 261 -0.48 20.40 -2.49
CA THR A 261 -0.25 19.73 -3.77
C THR A 261 1.10 19.02 -3.74
N THR A 262 1.06 17.71 -3.94
CA THR A 262 2.25 16.86 -4.04
C THR A 262 2.20 16.11 -5.37
N GLY A 263 3.10 16.46 -6.29
CA GLY A 263 3.09 15.95 -7.66
C GLY A 263 1.81 16.35 -8.41
N VAL A 264 0.99 15.39 -8.77
CA VAL A 264 -0.30 15.59 -9.46
C VAL A 264 -1.51 15.57 -8.53
N TYR A 265 -1.30 15.33 -7.24
CA TYR A 265 -2.37 15.18 -6.25
C TYR A 265 -2.51 16.46 -5.43
N THR A 266 -3.74 16.96 -5.31
CA THR A 266 -4.09 18.08 -4.42
C THR A 266 -5.06 17.55 -3.37
N ASN A 267 -4.59 17.49 -2.12
CA ASN A 267 -5.31 16.89 -1.00
C ASN A 267 -5.62 17.97 0.05
N ARG A 268 -6.66 17.78 0.87
CA ARG A 268 -6.84 18.59 2.07
C ARG A 268 -5.63 18.46 2.97
N LEU A 269 -5.28 19.55 3.67
CA LEU A 269 -4.21 19.59 4.64
C LEU A 269 -4.78 20.04 5.98
N ALA A 270 -4.54 19.24 7.02
CA ALA A 270 -4.78 19.62 8.40
C ALA A 270 -3.50 19.47 9.23
N GLN A 271 -3.37 20.27 10.29
CA GLN A 271 -2.30 20.14 11.27
C GLN A 271 -2.85 19.45 12.52
N VAL A 272 -2.30 18.29 12.86
CA VAL A 272 -2.67 17.49 14.03
C VAL A 272 -1.64 17.71 15.13
N GLU A 273 -2.04 18.31 16.24
CA GLU A 273 -1.17 18.59 17.40
C GLU A 273 -1.59 17.79 18.64
N SER A 274 -2.86 17.38 18.71
CA SER A 274 -3.46 16.64 19.82
C SER A 274 -4.70 15.92 19.32
N ASP A 275 -5.36 15.16 20.20
CA ASP A 275 -6.71 14.68 19.94
C ASP A 275 -7.59 15.89 19.62
N THR A 276 -8.27 15.85 18.48
CA THR A 276 -8.98 17.02 17.96
C THR A 276 -10.21 16.63 17.15
N GLU A 277 -11.16 17.55 17.11
CA GLU A 277 -12.34 17.50 16.27
C GLU A 277 -12.32 18.72 15.34
N PHE A 278 -12.17 18.47 14.05
CA PHE A 278 -12.18 19.55 13.07
C PHE A 278 -13.60 19.96 12.72
N PRO A 279 -13.85 21.27 12.52
CA PRO A 279 -15.17 21.76 12.07
C PRO A 279 -15.57 21.07 10.75
N ALA A 280 -16.88 20.88 10.59
CA ALA A 280 -17.42 20.38 9.33
C ALA A 280 -17.08 21.33 8.16
N VAL A 281 -16.69 20.75 7.06
CA VAL A 281 -16.37 21.46 5.81
C VAL A 281 -17.29 20.99 4.71
N CYS A 282 -17.64 21.85 3.77
CA CYS A 282 -18.43 21.47 2.62
C CYS A 282 -17.63 20.58 1.66
N PHE A 283 -18.28 19.59 1.08
CA PHE A 283 -17.66 18.73 0.06
C PHE A 283 -17.17 19.58 -1.12
N ASN A 284 -15.94 19.36 -1.57
CA ASN A 284 -15.25 20.16 -2.59
C ASN A 284 -14.99 21.64 -2.23
N ALA A 285 -15.11 22.05 -0.96
CA ALA A 285 -14.83 23.42 -0.54
C ALA A 285 -13.98 23.48 0.74
N CYS A 286 -13.28 24.58 0.98
CA CYS A 286 -12.42 24.75 2.16
C CYS A 286 -13.16 25.08 3.45
N GLY A 287 -14.35 25.66 3.35
CA GLY A 287 -15.16 26.14 4.48
C GLY A 287 -16.43 25.35 4.68
N ALA A 288 -17.26 25.83 5.62
CA ALA A 288 -18.61 25.33 5.82
C ALA A 288 -19.47 25.61 4.58
N CYS A 289 -20.51 24.81 4.39
CA CYS A 289 -21.53 25.09 3.36
C CYS A 289 -22.28 26.40 3.69
N GLU A 290 -22.61 27.20 2.67
CA GLU A 290 -23.39 28.45 2.80
C GLU A 290 -24.89 28.19 2.79
#